data_a0ec3564d42e9a409c814a40353d25a3
#
_entry.id   a0ec3564d42e9a409c814a40353d25a3
#
_cell.length_a   1.000
_cell.length_b   1.000
_cell.length_c   1.000
_cell.angle_alpha   90.00
_cell.angle_beta   90.00
_cell.angle_gamma   90.00
#
_symmetry.space_group_name_H-M   'P 1'
#
loop_
_entity.id
_entity.type
_entity.pdbx_description
1 polymer ?
#
loop_
_entity_poly.entity_id
_entity_poly.type
_entity_poly.pdbx_seq_one_letter_code
_entity_poly.pdbx_strand_id
1 'polypeptide(L)'
;WSKSYNNKNVWAIYSIKDKIRIELIKSVFGTPEQIIDDFDFTITKFAYYTDYGKADEDDYLAQFEVMYHEDYFEHLQTKKLVLDNAIPFPISTFNRSYKYQKYGYGLCRESKIKLLQSIYDLPSIDAEQLGLSLYDGKD
;
A
#
# COMPACT_ATOMS: atom_id res chain seq x y z
N TRP A 1 -18.34 1.68 15.95
CA TRP A 1 -17.08 2.20 15.41
C TRP A 1 -16.50 3.21 16.38
N SER A 2 -15.20 3.16 16.61
CA SER A 2 -14.47 4.15 17.38
C SER A 2 -13.44 4.84 16.50
N LYS A 3 -13.18 6.12 16.78
CA LYS A 3 -12.09 6.85 16.13
C LYS A 3 -10.76 6.28 16.61
N SER A 4 -9.92 5.80 15.70
CA SER A 4 -8.59 5.32 16.03
C SER A 4 -7.59 6.47 16.03
N TYR A 5 -7.45 7.17 14.92
CA TYR A 5 -6.70 8.42 14.85
C TYR A 5 -7.16 9.29 13.67
N ASN A 6 -6.77 10.56 13.70
CA ASN A 6 -7.02 11.49 12.62
C ASN A 6 -5.88 12.51 12.56
N ASN A 7 -5.19 12.52 11.44
CA ASN A 7 -4.15 13.50 11.15
C ASN A 7 -4.43 14.21 9.80
N LYS A 8 -3.49 15.00 9.33
CA LYS A 8 -3.60 15.74 8.08
C LYS A 8 -3.85 14.83 6.86
N ASN A 9 -3.25 13.64 6.83
CA ASN A 9 -3.24 12.75 5.66
C ASN A 9 -4.20 11.58 5.75
N VAL A 10 -4.55 11.13 6.97
CA VAL A 10 -5.31 9.90 7.19
C VAL A 10 -6.32 10.07 8.32
N TRP A 11 -7.51 9.55 8.11
CA TRP A 11 -8.50 9.34 9.16
C TRP A 11 -8.77 7.84 9.30
N ALA A 12 -8.46 7.28 10.48
CA ALA A 12 -8.65 5.87 10.78
C ALA A 12 -9.82 5.66 11.75
N ILE A 13 -10.67 4.73 11.42
CA ILE A 13 -11.78 4.26 12.26
C ILE A 13 -11.65 2.76 12.49
N TYR A 14 -12.12 2.27 13.62
CA TYR A 14 -12.02 0.87 14.01
C TYR A 14 -13.38 0.33 14.49
N SER A 15 -13.77 -0.84 13.98
CA SER A 15 -14.88 -1.61 14.52
C SER A 15 -14.38 -2.61 15.55
N ILE A 16 -14.76 -2.41 16.81
CA ILE A 16 -14.39 -3.33 17.90
C ILE A 16 -15.07 -4.68 17.69
N LYS A 17 -16.34 -4.67 17.24
CA LYS A 17 -17.13 -5.87 17.00
C LYS A 17 -16.53 -6.76 15.92
N ASP A 18 -16.20 -6.17 14.77
CA ASP A 18 -15.77 -6.90 13.57
C ASP A 18 -14.25 -7.00 13.47
N LYS A 19 -13.51 -6.32 14.37
CA LYS A 19 -12.04 -6.22 14.36
C LYS A 19 -11.48 -5.67 13.04
N ILE A 20 -12.24 -4.80 12.38
CA ILE A 20 -11.89 -4.18 11.11
C ILE A 20 -11.42 -2.74 11.35
N ARG A 21 -10.31 -2.37 10.73
CA ARG A 21 -9.81 -1.01 10.65
C ARG A 21 -9.97 -0.49 9.23
N ILE A 22 -10.55 0.70 9.10
CA ILE A 22 -10.66 1.42 7.84
C ILE A 22 -9.83 2.70 7.93
N GLU A 23 -9.01 2.94 6.93
CA GLU A 23 -8.21 4.16 6.80
C GLU A 23 -8.68 4.95 5.57
N LEU A 24 -9.14 6.16 5.80
CA LEU A 24 -9.50 7.10 4.76
C LEU A 24 -8.30 7.99 4.47
N ILE A 25 -7.68 7.79 3.31
CA ILE A 25 -6.53 8.59 2.86
C ILE A 25 -7.05 9.92 2.31
N LYS A 26 -6.52 11.03 2.83
CA LYS A 26 -6.96 12.39 2.49
C LYS A 26 -5.98 13.16 1.61
N SER A 27 -4.86 12.55 1.28
CA SER A 27 -3.74 13.20 0.60
C SER A 27 -3.41 12.60 -0.77
N VAL A 28 -4.11 11.54 -1.19
CA VAL A 28 -3.91 10.87 -2.47
C VAL A 28 -5.21 10.89 -3.24
N PHE A 29 -5.16 11.45 -4.46
CA PHE A 29 -6.31 11.57 -5.35
C PHE A 29 -5.87 11.23 -6.77
N GLY A 30 -6.73 10.57 -7.53
CA GLY A 30 -6.47 10.18 -8.90
C GLY A 30 -7.44 9.11 -9.38
N THR A 31 -7.24 8.65 -10.61
CA THR A 31 -7.94 7.46 -11.08
C THR A 31 -7.45 6.22 -10.33
N PRO A 32 -8.23 5.13 -10.29
CA PRO A 32 -7.78 3.89 -9.65
C PRO A 32 -6.41 3.41 -10.16
N GLU A 33 -6.15 3.53 -11.47
CA GLU A 33 -4.88 3.19 -12.10
C GLU A 33 -3.74 4.02 -11.51
N GLN A 34 -3.89 5.34 -11.48
CA GLN A 34 -2.87 6.25 -10.97
C GLN A 34 -2.55 5.96 -9.50
N ILE A 35 -3.57 5.65 -8.70
CA ILE A 35 -3.39 5.38 -7.27
C ILE A 35 -2.67 4.05 -7.03
N ILE A 36 -3.05 2.97 -7.74
CA ILE A 36 -2.40 1.67 -7.54
C ILE A 36 -1.01 1.62 -8.16
N ASP A 37 -0.73 2.40 -9.20
CA ASP A 37 0.59 2.48 -9.82
C ASP A 37 1.66 3.05 -8.86
N ASP A 38 1.26 3.94 -7.95
CA ASP A 38 2.13 4.49 -6.92
C ASP A 38 2.46 3.50 -5.79
N PHE A 39 1.80 2.34 -5.73
CA PHE A 39 2.09 1.34 -4.70
C PHE A 39 3.35 0.55 -5.05
N ASP A 40 4.15 0.30 -4.04
CA ASP A 40 5.47 -0.31 -4.20
C ASP A 40 5.45 -1.84 -4.39
N PHE A 41 4.53 -2.55 -3.74
CA PHE A 41 4.45 -4.02 -3.83
C PHE A 41 3.27 -4.46 -4.69
N THR A 42 3.50 -5.44 -5.56
CA THR A 42 2.46 -6.03 -6.41
C THR A 42 1.26 -6.53 -5.62
N ILE A 43 1.48 -7.10 -4.42
CA ILE A 43 0.42 -7.59 -3.52
C ILE A 43 -0.42 -6.49 -2.87
N THR A 44 -0.07 -5.23 -3.04
CA THR A 44 -0.86 -4.08 -2.56
C THR A 44 -1.61 -3.41 -3.69
N LYS A 45 -1.33 -3.77 -4.93
CA LYS A 45 -1.94 -3.20 -6.13
C LYS A 45 -3.27 -3.87 -6.45
N PHE A 46 -4.27 -3.55 -5.65
CA PHE A 46 -5.64 -3.98 -5.83
C PHE A 46 -6.59 -2.83 -5.50
N ALA A 47 -7.46 -2.48 -6.41
CA ALA A 47 -8.49 -1.47 -6.24
C ALA A 47 -9.88 -2.07 -6.51
N TYR A 48 -10.82 -1.68 -5.66
CA TYR A 48 -12.25 -1.89 -5.85
C TYR A 48 -12.92 -0.52 -5.83
N TYR A 49 -13.64 -0.17 -6.86
CA TYR A 49 -14.18 1.17 -7.03
C TYR A 49 -15.51 1.15 -7.79
N THR A 50 -16.23 2.26 -7.73
CA THR A 50 -17.46 2.47 -8.50
C THR A 50 -17.13 3.34 -9.71
N ASP A 51 -17.48 2.87 -10.91
CA ASP A 51 -17.41 3.66 -12.15
C ASP A 51 -18.74 4.38 -12.38
N TYR A 52 -18.82 5.60 -11.95
CA TYR A 52 -20.02 6.43 -12.13
C TYR A 52 -20.31 6.80 -13.59
N GLY A 53 -19.36 6.60 -14.51
CA GLY A 53 -19.55 6.84 -15.94
C GLY A 53 -20.33 5.73 -16.67
N LYS A 54 -20.40 4.55 -16.03
CA LYS A 54 -21.14 3.38 -16.55
C LYS A 54 -22.49 3.16 -15.84
N ALA A 55 -22.88 4.09 -14.96
CA ALA A 55 -24.11 3.97 -14.19
C ALA A 55 -25.35 4.08 -15.08
N ASP A 56 -26.03 2.98 -15.31
CA ASP A 56 -27.46 3.01 -15.62
C ASP A 56 -28.23 3.37 -14.34
N GLU A 57 -29.16 4.30 -14.41
CA GLU A 57 -29.87 4.85 -13.24
C GLU A 57 -30.60 3.78 -12.39
N ASP A 58 -30.82 2.60 -12.93
CA ASP A 58 -31.59 1.52 -12.33
C ASP A 58 -30.76 0.35 -11.75
N ASP A 59 -29.42 0.26 -11.97
CA ASP A 59 -28.61 -0.84 -11.49
C ASP A 59 -27.36 -0.40 -10.69
N TYR A 60 -27.54 -0.10 -9.43
CA TYR A 60 -26.48 0.27 -8.50
C TYR A 60 -25.40 -0.81 -8.32
N LEU A 61 -25.69 -2.08 -8.63
CA LEU A 61 -24.77 -3.19 -8.43
C LEU A 61 -23.86 -3.42 -9.64
N ALA A 62 -24.26 -2.99 -10.83
CA ALA A 62 -23.47 -3.13 -12.06
C ALA A 62 -22.28 -2.15 -12.18
N GLN A 63 -22.11 -1.26 -11.21
CA GLN A 63 -21.14 -0.16 -11.25
C GLN A 63 -19.80 -0.46 -10.56
N PHE A 64 -19.66 -1.63 -9.96
CA PHE A 64 -18.44 -1.98 -9.27
C PHE A 64 -17.41 -2.62 -10.19
N GLU A 65 -16.25 -2.01 -10.22
CA GLU A 65 -15.10 -2.47 -11.00
C GLU A 65 -13.99 -2.92 -10.05
N VAL A 66 -13.17 -3.84 -10.56
CA VAL A 66 -12.00 -4.34 -9.86
C VAL A 66 -10.79 -4.18 -10.75
N MET A 67 -9.70 -3.67 -10.19
CA MET A 67 -8.44 -3.52 -10.88
C MET A 67 -7.32 -4.05 -10.00
N TYR A 68 -6.37 -4.75 -10.59
CA TYR A 68 -5.23 -5.30 -9.87
C TYR A 68 -4.03 -5.52 -10.81
N HIS A 69 -2.83 -5.61 -10.21
CA HIS A 69 -1.62 -5.98 -10.93
C HIS A 69 -1.73 -7.42 -11.47
N GLU A 70 -1.21 -7.68 -12.66
CA GLU A 70 -1.31 -9.00 -13.32
C GLU A 70 -0.82 -10.16 -12.43
N ASP A 71 0.25 -9.96 -11.67
CA ASP A 71 0.84 -10.96 -10.77
C ASP A 71 0.25 -10.93 -9.35
N TYR A 72 -0.77 -10.10 -9.08
CA TYR A 72 -1.31 -9.92 -7.72
C TYR A 72 -1.67 -11.23 -7.04
N PHE A 73 -2.46 -12.06 -7.68
CA PHE A 73 -2.94 -13.32 -7.10
C PHE A 73 -1.83 -14.38 -6.99
N GLU A 74 -0.91 -14.46 -7.97
CA GLU A 74 0.24 -15.36 -7.90
C GLU A 74 1.12 -15.01 -6.71
N HIS A 75 1.50 -13.74 -6.57
CA HIS A 75 2.37 -13.28 -5.49
C HIS A 75 1.68 -13.37 -4.12
N LEU A 76 0.36 -13.16 -4.06
CA LEU A 76 -0.43 -13.34 -2.84
C LEU A 76 -0.43 -14.82 -2.39
N GLN A 77 -0.68 -15.74 -3.32
CA GLN A 77 -0.74 -17.18 -3.06
C GLN A 77 0.63 -17.76 -2.70
N THR A 78 1.67 -17.36 -3.43
CA THR A 78 3.04 -17.85 -3.23
C THR A 78 3.79 -17.13 -2.12
N LYS A 79 3.15 -16.14 -1.47
CA LYS A 79 3.77 -15.30 -0.43
C LYS A 79 5.05 -14.59 -0.90
N LYS A 80 5.11 -14.25 -2.17
CA LYS A 80 6.19 -13.45 -2.74
C LYS A 80 5.93 -11.96 -2.50
N LEU A 81 6.95 -11.26 -2.03
CA LEU A 81 6.94 -9.80 -1.95
C LEU A 81 7.79 -9.26 -3.09
N VAL A 82 7.13 -8.73 -4.09
CA VAL A 82 7.76 -8.22 -5.31
C VAL A 82 7.54 -6.72 -5.41
N LEU A 83 8.65 -5.98 -5.61
CA LEU A 83 8.61 -4.55 -5.89
C LEU A 83 8.31 -4.31 -7.36
N ASP A 84 7.28 -3.54 -7.61
CA ASP A 84 6.97 -3.03 -8.93
C ASP A 84 7.84 -1.80 -9.30
N ASN A 85 7.46 -1.05 -10.31
CA ASN A 85 8.32 -0.03 -10.93
C ASN A 85 8.65 1.15 -10.01
N ALA A 86 7.70 1.64 -9.25
CA ALA A 86 7.88 2.82 -8.42
C ALA A 86 8.33 2.50 -6.99
N ILE A 87 9.43 3.12 -6.55
CA ILE A 87 9.86 3.12 -5.14
C ILE A 87 10.05 4.59 -4.72
N PRO A 88 8.97 5.35 -4.60
CA PRO A 88 9.07 6.79 -4.30
C PRO A 88 9.65 7.06 -2.90
N PHE A 89 9.49 6.12 -1.97
CA PHE A 89 9.94 6.24 -0.59
C PHE A 89 10.70 4.98 -0.13
N PRO A 90 11.98 4.78 -0.56
CA PRO A 90 12.71 3.52 -0.34
C PRO A 90 12.80 3.10 1.12
N ILE A 91 12.99 4.03 2.06
CA ILE A 91 13.06 3.75 3.49
C ILE A 91 11.72 3.24 4.02
N SER A 92 10.61 3.89 3.67
CA SER A 92 9.28 3.42 4.03
C SER A 92 8.96 2.06 3.43
N THR A 93 9.40 1.82 2.19
CA THR A 93 9.24 0.52 1.50
C THR A 93 10.04 -0.56 2.22
N PHE A 94 11.26 -0.26 2.67
CA PHE A 94 12.07 -1.16 3.48
C PHE A 94 11.34 -1.56 4.76
N ASN A 95 10.79 -0.60 5.51
CA ASN A 95 10.01 -0.88 6.72
C ASN A 95 8.76 -1.71 6.45
N ARG A 96 8.02 -1.38 5.37
CA ARG A 96 6.86 -2.18 4.97
C ARG A 96 7.25 -3.61 4.64
N SER A 97 8.44 -3.86 4.08
CA SER A 97 8.91 -5.22 3.80
C SER A 97 9.00 -6.06 5.07
N TYR A 98 9.46 -5.51 6.19
CA TYR A 98 9.46 -6.20 7.48
C TYR A 98 8.06 -6.52 7.99
N LYS A 99 7.13 -5.58 7.83
CA LYS A 99 5.72 -5.82 8.19
C LYS A 99 5.15 -7.01 7.42
N TYR A 100 5.40 -7.08 6.11
CA TYR A 100 4.92 -8.19 5.28
C TYR A 100 5.64 -9.52 5.58
N GLN A 101 6.92 -9.49 5.96
CA GLN A 101 7.62 -10.69 6.42
C GLN A 101 6.97 -11.30 7.66
N LYS A 102 6.46 -10.50 8.58
CA LYS A 102 5.68 -10.98 9.75
C LYS A 102 4.39 -11.71 9.32
N TYR A 103 3.87 -11.44 8.12
CA TYR A 103 2.73 -12.15 7.53
C TYR A 103 3.14 -13.33 6.64
N GLY A 104 4.42 -13.69 6.66
CA GLY A 104 4.97 -14.84 5.92
C GLY A 104 5.37 -14.55 4.48
N TYR A 105 5.42 -13.28 4.05
CA TYR A 105 5.89 -12.92 2.71
C TYR A 105 7.41 -12.86 2.65
N GLY A 106 8.00 -13.37 1.57
CA GLY A 106 9.43 -13.28 1.30
C GLY A 106 9.75 -12.27 0.20
N LEU A 107 10.63 -11.31 0.49
CA LEU A 107 11.13 -10.38 -0.52
C LEU A 107 12.01 -11.15 -1.52
N CYS A 108 11.67 -11.15 -2.81
CA CYS A 108 12.43 -11.82 -3.84
C CYS A 108 13.79 -11.17 -4.06
N ARG A 109 14.73 -11.91 -4.69
CA ARG A 109 16.13 -11.46 -4.86
C ARG A 109 16.21 -10.14 -5.63
N GLU A 110 15.50 -10.04 -6.72
CA GLU A 110 15.46 -8.86 -7.60
C GLU A 110 14.95 -7.64 -6.84
N SER A 111 13.90 -7.82 -6.08
CA SER A 111 13.32 -6.76 -5.25
C SER A 111 14.25 -6.32 -4.12
N LYS A 112 15.03 -7.24 -3.54
CA LYS A 112 16.09 -6.89 -2.56
C LYS A 112 17.15 -5.99 -3.18
N ILE A 113 17.65 -6.38 -4.35
CA ILE A 113 18.68 -5.61 -5.07
C ILE A 113 18.11 -4.22 -5.42
N LYS A 114 16.91 -4.18 -6.01
CA LYS A 114 16.24 -2.93 -6.40
C LYS A 114 16.05 -1.99 -5.20
N LEU A 115 15.60 -2.52 -4.07
CA LEU A 115 15.39 -1.74 -2.85
C LEU A 115 16.70 -1.19 -2.29
N LEU A 116 17.75 -2.02 -2.21
CA LEU A 116 19.07 -1.60 -1.74
C LEU A 116 19.66 -0.52 -2.66
N GLN A 117 19.54 -0.67 -3.98
CA GLN A 117 19.97 0.34 -4.93
C GLN A 117 19.21 1.64 -4.75
N SER A 118 17.89 1.60 -4.61
CA SER A 118 17.07 2.78 -4.39
C SER A 118 17.41 3.51 -3.09
N ILE A 119 17.82 2.79 -2.04
CA ILE A 119 18.30 3.38 -0.79
C ILE A 119 19.69 4.01 -0.98
N TYR A 120 20.60 3.30 -1.68
CA TYR A 120 21.94 3.80 -1.96
C TYR A 120 21.93 5.09 -2.78
N ASP A 121 21.00 5.22 -3.71
CA ASP A 121 20.87 6.37 -4.62
C ASP A 121 20.21 7.59 -3.95
N LEU A 122 19.81 7.50 -2.69
CA LEU A 122 19.28 8.66 -1.96
C LEU A 122 20.37 9.73 -1.77
N PRO A 123 20.06 11.00 -2.05
CA PRO A 123 21.06 12.09 -2.04
C PRO A 123 21.63 12.37 -0.64
N SER A 124 20.90 12.06 0.41
CA SER A 124 21.36 12.06 1.80
C SER A 124 20.50 11.14 2.62
N ILE A 125 21.13 10.35 3.48
CA ILE A 125 20.43 9.57 4.52
C ILE A 125 20.75 10.28 5.83
N ASP A 126 19.83 11.12 6.28
CA ASP A 126 19.90 11.70 7.61
C ASP A 126 19.45 10.62 8.62
N ALA A 127 20.31 10.32 9.57
CA ALA A 127 20.06 9.32 10.61
C ALA A 127 18.80 9.65 11.44
N GLU A 128 18.49 10.93 11.62
CA GLU A 128 17.29 11.38 12.33
C GLU A 128 16.02 11.13 11.51
N GLN A 129 16.04 11.46 10.21
CA GLN A 129 14.94 11.17 9.29
C GLN A 129 14.77 9.66 9.09
N LEU A 130 15.87 8.90 9.05
CA LEU A 130 15.84 7.45 9.02
C LEU A 130 15.18 6.91 10.29
N GLY A 131 15.58 7.39 11.45
CA GLY A 131 14.99 7.04 12.74
C GLY A 131 13.49 7.30 12.80
N LEU A 132 13.06 8.49 12.38
CA LEU A 132 11.63 8.87 12.33
C LEU A 132 10.83 8.02 11.32
N SER A 133 11.45 7.61 10.20
CA SER A 133 10.82 6.75 9.21
C SER A 133 10.78 5.28 9.65
N LEU A 134 11.74 4.85 10.46
CA LEU A 134 11.82 3.51 11.04
C LEU A 134 10.95 3.37 12.29
N TYR A 135 10.70 4.48 12.97
CA TYR A 135 9.95 4.48 14.21
C TYR A 135 8.44 4.63 13.93
N ASP A 136 7.80 3.56 13.58
CA ASP A 136 6.33 3.51 13.45
C ASP A 136 5.64 3.23 14.81
N GLY A 137 6.32 3.60 15.87
CA GLY A 137 5.76 3.77 17.21
C GLY A 137 5.20 2.52 17.89
N LYS A 138 5.59 1.32 17.48
CA LYS A 138 5.26 0.07 18.17
C LYS A 138 6.30 -0.99 17.90
N ASP A 139 7.25 -1.10 18.80
CA ASP A 139 7.91 -2.37 19.06
C ASP A 139 6.96 -3.27 19.88
#